data_47b9435160b0dc80b622501d2e347986
#
_entry.id   47b9435160b0dc80b622501d2e347986
#
_cell.length_a   1.000
_cell.length_b   1.000
_cell.length_c   1.000
_cell.angle_alpha   90.00
_cell.angle_beta   90.00
_cell.angle_gamma   90.00
#
_symmetry.space_group_name_H-M   'P 1'
#
loop_
_entity.id
_entity.type
_entity.pdbx_description
1 polymer ?
#
loop_
_entity_poly.entity_id
_entity_poly.type
_entity_poly.pdbx_seq_one_letter_code
_entity_poly.pdbx_strand_id
1 'polypeptide(L)'
;MQNSQLTLDEIDRQVEELLRRRTELTLSGTGSTGYARCREAMAAVRQPVDHPRVAYQGTAGAYSEMAALSFFGPNAQCLGLDRFENVFEAVHTGAADYAVLPIENSSTGAIRQVYELLAQYQHYIVGEDTVKVEHCLMAPEGATLDTITHVYSHEQGLFQSDRFLAQHPNWEQVPFGDTAGSAKYVAQTGDITKAAICSARAAELYGLNILHRGTNHNSSNTTRFVVVSPVMELRPGADKIGAILSLPHEVGSLQRILTIFLLHKLNLMKIESRPMPGRSWEYLFFLEFMGSLTGAGMDEALKELAQSTSYLRILGNFKSSILIS
;
A
#
# COMPACT_ATOMS: atom_id res chain seq x y z
N MET A 1 -56.56 -6.69 -11.31
CA MET A 1 -55.23 -6.14 -11.62
C MET A 1 -54.29 -6.68 -10.56
N GLN A 2 -53.59 -7.76 -10.88
CA GLN A 2 -52.55 -8.32 -10.00
C GLN A 2 -51.30 -7.43 -10.09
N ASN A 3 -51.01 -6.69 -9.06
CA ASN A 3 -49.74 -6.01 -8.89
C ASN A 3 -48.71 -7.11 -8.58
N SER A 4 -48.02 -7.55 -9.61
CA SER A 4 -46.88 -8.48 -9.50
C SER A 4 -45.77 -7.72 -8.80
N GLN A 5 -45.61 -7.95 -7.51
CA GLN A 5 -44.50 -7.39 -6.71
C GLN A 5 -43.24 -8.12 -7.18
N LEU A 6 -42.39 -7.43 -7.98
CA LEU A 6 -41.09 -7.94 -8.39
C LEU A 6 -40.26 -8.27 -7.16
N THR A 7 -39.57 -9.41 -7.16
CA THR A 7 -38.59 -9.74 -6.14
C THR A 7 -37.33 -8.85 -6.29
N LEU A 8 -36.55 -8.65 -5.23
CA LEU A 8 -35.30 -7.89 -5.30
C LEU A 8 -34.37 -8.46 -6.38
N ASP A 9 -34.27 -9.78 -6.48
CA ASP A 9 -33.45 -10.46 -7.50
C ASP A 9 -33.91 -10.19 -8.94
N GLU A 10 -35.21 -10.02 -9.15
CA GLU A 10 -35.78 -9.64 -10.46
C GLU A 10 -35.49 -8.18 -10.78
N ILE A 11 -35.58 -7.30 -9.80
CA ILE A 11 -35.22 -5.89 -9.96
C ILE A 11 -33.73 -5.76 -10.26
N ASP A 12 -32.87 -6.43 -9.51
CA ASP A 12 -31.42 -6.41 -9.71
C ASP A 12 -31.04 -6.89 -11.11
N ARG A 13 -31.66 -7.97 -11.59
CA ARG A 13 -31.46 -8.49 -12.95
C ARG A 13 -31.91 -7.50 -14.04
N GLN A 14 -33.04 -6.82 -13.85
CA GLN A 14 -33.48 -5.77 -14.76
C GLN A 14 -32.55 -4.56 -14.76
N VAL A 15 -32.05 -4.17 -13.61
CA VAL A 15 -31.06 -3.09 -13.47
C VAL A 15 -29.75 -3.46 -14.19
N GLU A 16 -29.25 -4.67 -14.01
CA GLU A 16 -28.05 -5.16 -14.73
C GLU A 16 -28.23 -5.11 -16.24
N GLU A 17 -29.36 -5.58 -16.75
CA GLU A 17 -29.65 -5.58 -18.19
C GLU A 17 -29.77 -4.15 -18.77
N LEU A 18 -30.45 -3.24 -18.08
CA LEU A 18 -30.52 -1.84 -18.47
C LEU A 18 -29.16 -1.12 -18.43
N LEU A 19 -28.34 -1.42 -17.44
CA LEU A 19 -26.98 -0.88 -17.32
C LEU A 19 -26.09 -1.41 -18.45
N ARG A 20 -26.15 -2.70 -18.77
CA ARG A 20 -25.43 -3.31 -19.91
C ARG A 20 -25.80 -2.63 -21.21
N ARG A 21 -27.09 -2.49 -21.52
CA ARG A 21 -27.61 -1.85 -22.74
C ARG A 21 -27.20 -0.38 -22.84
N ARG A 22 -27.19 0.33 -21.69
CA ARG A 22 -26.70 1.72 -21.62
C ARG A 22 -25.19 1.79 -21.91
N THR A 23 -24.38 0.88 -21.36
CA THR A 23 -22.94 0.82 -21.59
C THR A 23 -22.63 0.55 -23.06
N GLU A 24 -23.29 -0.43 -23.69
CA GLU A 24 -23.15 -0.74 -25.12
C GLU A 24 -23.46 0.47 -26.02
N LEU A 25 -24.50 1.25 -25.69
CA LEU A 25 -24.86 2.46 -26.44
C LEU A 25 -23.87 3.62 -26.27
N THR A 26 -23.12 3.67 -25.15
CA THR A 26 -22.16 4.73 -24.86
C THR A 26 -20.77 4.45 -25.43
N LEU A 27 -20.41 3.19 -25.71
CA LEU A 27 -19.08 2.75 -26.08
C LEU A 27 -18.73 2.82 -27.57
N SER A 28 -19.54 3.46 -28.38
CA SER A 28 -19.39 3.51 -29.84
C SER A 28 -18.29 4.47 -30.36
N GLY A 29 -17.21 4.70 -29.61
CA GLY A 29 -16.07 5.48 -30.12
C GLY A 29 -14.98 5.83 -29.14
N THR A 30 -13.74 5.56 -29.53
CA THR A 30 -12.48 6.15 -29.09
C THR A 30 -11.93 5.80 -27.68
N GLY A 31 -11.53 4.55 -27.47
CA GLY A 31 -10.81 4.14 -26.24
C GLY A 31 -9.44 3.48 -26.47
N SER A 32 -8.77 3.74 -27.60
CA SER A 32 -7.64 2.90 -28.02
C SER A 32 -6.35 3.06 -27.22
N THR A 33 -6.01 4.25 -26.70
CA THR A 33 -4.69 4.51 -26.09
C THR A 33 -4.55 3.92 -24.67
N GLY A 34 -5.59 3.95 -23.83
CA GLY A 34 -5.55 3.37 -22.48
C GLY A 34 -5.42 1.85 -22.50
N TYR A 35 -6.23 1.20 -23.33
CA TYR A 35 -6.17 -0.26 -23.53
C TYR A 35 -4.85 -0.70 -24.16
N ALA A 36 -4.32 0.02 -25.16
CA ALA A 36 -3.03 -0.28 -25.76
C ALA A 36 -1.89 -0.26 -24.73
N ARG A 37 -1.85 0.75 -23.84
CA ARG A 37 -0.88 0.80 -22.73
C ARG A 37 -1.00 -0.40 -21.79
N CYS A 38 -2.21 -0.84 -21.46
CA CYS A 38 -2.40 -2.04 -20.65
C CYS A 38 -1.81 -3.29 -21.34
N ARG A 39 -2.04 -3.44 -22.63
CA ARG A 39 -1.51 -4.56 -23.44
C ARG A 39 0.01 -4.52 -23.57
N GLU A 40 0.60 -3.35 -23.76
CA GLU A 40 2.05 -3.15 -23.81
C GLU A 40 2.70 -3.53 -22.48
N ALA A 41 2.14 -3.08 -21.35
CA ALA A 41 2.62 -3.45 -20.02
C ALA A 41 2.56 -4.98 -19.80
N MET A 42 1.47 -5.63 -20.21
CA MET A 42 1.32 -7.09 -20.12
C MET A 42 2.29 -7.86 -21.05
N ALA A 43 2.69 -7.28 -22.18
CA ALA A 43 3.64 -7.88 -23.09
C ALA A 43 5.09 -7.74 -22.62
N ALA A 44 5.39 -6.75 -21.75
CA ALA A 44 6.73 -6.44 -21.23
C ALA A 44 7.03 -7.12 -19.88
N VAL A 45 6.30 -8.18 -19.52
CA VAL A 45 6.47 -8.90 -18.24
C VAL A 45 7.86 -9.55 -18.14
N ARG A 46 8.51 -9.38 -16.99
CA ARG A 46 9.75 -10.09 -16.65
C ARG A 46 9.54 -11.20 -15.61
N GLN A 47 10.52 -12.08 -15.48
CA GLN A 47 10.61 -13.03 -14.36
C GLN A 47 11.11 -12.30 -13.10
N PRO A 48 10.72 -12.75 -11.89
CA PRO A 48 11.29 -12.25 -10.64
C PRO A 48 12.82 -12.35 -10.61
N VAL A 49 13.46 -11.37 -9.97
CA VAL A 49 14.93 -11.35 -9.81
C VAL A 49 15.32 -12.27 -8.66
N ASP A 50 16.31 -13.13 -8.89
CA ASP A 50 16.94 -13.93 -7.85
C ASP A 50 17.90 -13.07 -7.01
N HIS A 51 17.92 -13.25 -5.67
CA HIS A 51 18.75 -12.46 -4.75
C HIS A 51 18.63 -10.94 -4.94
N PRO A 52 17.41 -10.38 -4.84
CA PRO A 52 17.16 -9.01 -5.23
C PRO A 52 17.78 -8.01 -4.25
N ARG A 53 18.16 -6.85 -4.79
CA ARG A 53 18.41 -5.63 -4.03
C ARG A 53 17.08 -4.94 -3.80
N VAL A 54 16.73 -4.72 -2.53
CA VAL A 54 15.41 -4.22 -2.13
C VAL A 54 15.57 -2.90 -1.37
N ALA A 55 15.12 -1.80 -1.97
CA ALA A 55 15.09 -0.51 -1.30
C ALA A 55 13.83 -0.40 -0.42
N TYR A 56 13.97 0.22 0.75
CA TYR A 56 12.86 0.52 1.64
C TYR A 56 13.09 1.85 2.36
N GLN A 57 12.04 2.48 2.88
CA GLN A 57 12.17 3.70 3.66
C GLN A 57 12.39 3.37 5.13
N GLY A 58 13.44 3.98 5.71
CA GLY A 58 13.82 3.91 7.11
C GLY A 58 15.16 3.23 7.36
N THR A 59 15.46 3.09 8.64
CA THR A 59 16.68 2.44 9.16
C THR A 59 16.46 0.93 9.33
N ALA A 60 17.53 0.14 9.35
CA ALA A 60 17.46 -1.30 9.65
C ALA A 60 16.70 -1.56 10.97
N GLY A 61 15.81 -2.54 10.99
CA GLY A 61 14.84 -2.79 12.06
C GLY A 61 13.49 -2.11 11.89
N ALA A 62 13.29 -1.28 10.83
CA ALA A 62 11.99 -0.68 10.51
C ALA A 62 10.97 -1.73 10.01
N TYR A 63 9.68 -1.41 10.14
CA TYR A 63 8.60 -2.28 9.62
C TYR A 63 8.67 -2.47 8.11
N SER A 64 9.21 -1.49 7.37
CA SER A 64 9.46 -1.61 5.93
C SER A 64 10.52 -2.66 5.59
N GLU A 65 11.60 -2.75 6.40
CA GLU A 65 12.58 -3.83 6.26
C GLU A 65 11.97 -5.19 6.60
N MET A 66 11.15 -5.26 7.67
CA MET A 66 10.45 -6.50 8.03
C MET A 66 9.57 -7.00 6.90
N ALA A 67 8.82 -6.11 6.23
CA ALA A 67 8.03 -6.43 5.05
C ALA A 67 8.91 -6.92 3.88
N ALA A 68 10.06 -6.28 3.64
CA ALA A 68 11.00 -6.70 2.60
C ALA A 68 11.54 -8.12 2.86
N LEU A 69 11.96 -8.40 4.07
CA LEU A 69 12.47 -9.72 4.45
C LEU A 69 11.38 -10.79 4.50
N SER A 70 10.14 -10.43 4.86
CA SER A 70 8.99 -11.33 4.81
C SER A 70 8.68 -11.76 3.39
N PHE A 71 8.67 -10.82 2.45
CA PHE A 71 8.32 -11.06 1.05
C PHE A 71 9.41 -11.77 0.25
N PHE A 72 10.68 -11.35 0.39
CA PHE A 72 11.81 -11.83 -0.40
C PHE A 72 12.67 -12.89 0.32
N GLY A 73 12.42 -13.11 1.61
CA GLY A 73 13.22 -14.00 2.44
C GLY A 73 14.45 -13.32 3.07
N PRO A 74 15.13 -14.02 4.00
CA PRO A 74 16.19 -13.45 4.83
C PRO A 74 17.47 -13.08 4.07
N ASN A 75 17.63 -13.57 2.84
CA ASN A 75 18.81 -13.34 2.00
C ASN A 75 18.66 -12.12 1.07
N ALA A 76 17.55 -11.39 1.13
CA ALA A 76 17.37 -10.17 0.37
C ALA A 76 18.38 -9.10 0.79
N GLN A 77 18.99 -8.42 -0.18
CA GLN A 77 19.91 -7.31 0.06
C GLN A 77 19.11 -6.03 0.28
N CYS A 78 18.78 -5.76 1.54
CA CYS A 78 17.93 -4.62 1.91
C CYS A 78 18.75 -3.33 2.01
N LEU A 79 18.26 -2.26 1.35
CA LEU A 79 18.83 -0.90 1.33
C LEU A 79 17.86 0.08 1.97
N GLY A 80 18.17 0.52 3.20
CA GLY A 80 17.39 1.55 3.90
C GLY A 80 17.71 2.96 3.38
N LEU A 81 16.68 3.74 3.10
CA LEU A 81 16.78 5.11 2.58
C LEU A 81 15.85 6.04 3.37
N ASP A 82 16.20 7.33 3.46
CA ASP A 82 15.54 8.27 4.36
C ASP A 82 14.12 8.67 3.90
N ARG A 83 13.88 8.73 2.58
CA ARG A 83 12.63 9.23 1.99
C ARG A 83 12.06 8.28 0.96
N PHE A 84 10.75 8.33 0.79
CA PHE A 84 10.06 7.54 -0.26
C PHE A 84 10.55 7.88 -1.67
N GLU A 85 10.84 9.17 -1.95
CA GLU A 85 11.39 9.58 -3.24
C GLU A 85 12.71 8.88 -3.54
N ASN A 86 13.60 8.79 -2.53
CA ASN A 86 14.90 8.14 -2.69
C ASN A 86 14.75 6.64 -2.96
N VAL A 87 13.71 6.01 -2.36
CA VAL A 87 13.39 4.60 -2.60
C VAL A 87 12.91 4.38 -4.03
N PHE A 88 12.02 5.25 -4.54
CA PHE A 88 11.56 5.19 -5.93
C PHE A 88 12.71 5.47 -6.91
N GLU A 89 13.56 6.45 -6.60
CA GLU A 89 14.73 6.79 -7.41
C GLU A 89 15.74 5.65 -7.49
N ALA A 90 15.98 4.93 -6.37
CA ALA A 90 16.87 3.77 -6.36
C ALA A 90 16.38 2.67 -7.31
N VAL A 91 15.07 2.44 -7.40
CA VAL A 91 14.49 1.49 -8.36
C VAL A 91 14.52 2.04 -9.78
N HIS A 92 14.24 3.33 -9.96
CA HIS A 92 14.23 3.98 -11.27
C HIS A 92 15.59 3.96 -11.93
N THR A 93 16.65 4.19 -11.17
CA THR A 93 18.05 4.20 -11.66
C THR A 93 18.68 2.81 -11.70
N GLY A 94 17.99 1.78 -11.21
CA GLY A 94 18.53 0.41 -11.15
C GLY A 94 19.53 0.19 -10.01
N ALA A 95 19.64 1.08 -9.02
CA ALA A 95 20.40 0.86 -7.79
C ALA A 95 19.75 -0.23 -6.92
N ALA A 96 18.42 -0.38 -7.00
CA ALA A 96 17.67 -1.48 -6.43
C ALA A 96 16.77 -2.12 -7.50
N ASP A 97 16.46 -3.41 -7.32
CA ASP A 97 15.60 -4.17 -8.23
C ASP A 97 14.12 -4.03 -7.88
N TYR A 98 13.84 -3.80 -6.58
CA TYR A 98 12.51 -3.60 -6.01
C TYR A 98 12.52 -2.52 -4.93
N ALA A 99 11.35 -1.94 -4.70
CA ALA A 99 11.05 -1.13 -3.52
C ALA A 99 9.98 -1.81 -2.66
N VAL A 100 10.09 -1.70 -1.34
CA VAL A 100 9.02 -2.06 -0.40
C VAL A 100 8.56 -0.81 0.34
N LEU A 101 7.30 -0.46 0.17
CA LEU A 101 6.73 0.82 0.57
C LEU A 101 5.39 0.62 1.29
N PRO A 102 5.16 1.29 2.43
CA PRO A 102 3.88 1.25 3.10
C PRO A 102 2.82 2.00 2.27
N ILE A 103 1.72 1.34 1.90
CA ILE A 103 0.65 1.95 1.11
C ILE A 103 -0.54 2.38 1.97
N GLU A 104 -0.74 1.68 3.08
CA GLU A 104 -1.88 1.90 3.98
C GLU A 104 -1.59 1.36 5.37
N ASN A 105 -2.04 2.08 6.39
CA ASN A 105 -2.05 1.60 7.76
C ASN A 105 -3.49 1.54 8.28
N SER A 106 -3.84 0.49 9.00
CA SER A 106 -5.20 0.26 9.48
C SER A 106 -5.72 1.33 10.47
N SER A 107 -4.81 2.07 11.10
CA SER A 107 -5.16 3.13 12.07
C SER A 107 -5.14 4.54 11.45
N THR A 108 -4.28 4.79 10.46
CA THR A 108 -4.06 6.14 9.90
C THR A 108 -4.51 6.27 8.44
N GLY A 109 -4.90 5.15 7.80
CA GLY A 109 -5.38 5.12 6.43
C GLY A 109 -4.28 5.16 5.37
N ALA A 110 -4.61 5.67 4.20
CA ALA A 110 -3.76 5.67 3.02
C ALA A 110 -2.54 6.61 3.15
N ILE A 111 -1.37 6.12 2.75
CA ILE A 111 -0.11 6.88 2.74
C ILE A 111 0.01 7.61 1.40
N ARG A 112 -0.47 8.86 1.38
CA ARG A 112 -0.70 9.68 0.19
C ARG A 112 0.51 9.78 -0.74
N GLN A 113 1.67 10.05 -0.17
CA GLN A 113 2.92 10.26 -0.90
C GLN A 113 3.31 9.06 -1.76
N VAL A 114 3.07 7.83 -1.28
CA VAL A 114 3.37 6.60 -2.05
C VAL A 114 2.48 6.48 -3.28
N TYR A 115 1.19 6.85 -3.19
CA TYR A 115 0.30 6.89 -4.36
C TYR A 115 0.76 7.91 -5.41
N GLU A 116 1.18 9.09 -4.97
CA GLU A 116 1.68 10.16 -5.84
C GLU A 116 2.95 9.71 -6.57
N LEU A 117 3.89 9.09 -5.86
CA LEU A 117 5.12 8.56 -6.44
C LEU A 117 4.87 7.38 -7.40
N LEU A 118 3.93 6.47 -7.08
CA LEU A 118 3.50 5.41 -8.01
C LEU A 118 2.98 5.98 -9.33
N ALA A 119 2.22 7.09 -9.29
CA ALA A 119 1.74 7.76 -10.49
C ALA A 119 2.89 8.43 -11.27
N GLN A 120 3.82 9.07 -10.56
CA GLN A 120 4.94 9.82 -11.14
C GLN A 120 5.97 8.93 -11.82
N TYR A 121 6.48 7.90 -11.13
CA TYR A 121 7.56 7.02 -11.61
C TYR A 121 7.10 5.94 -12.59
N GLN A 122 5.81 5.75 -12.74
CA GLN A 122 5.22 4.74 -13.61
C GLN A 122 5.69 3.30 -13.33
N HIS A 123 6.07 3.01 -12.09
CA HIS A 123 6.44 1.67 -11.65
C HIS A 123 5.20 0.79 -11.44
N TYR A 124 5.43 -0.53 -11.28
CA TYR A 124 4.38 -1.54 -11.13
C TYR A 124 4.40 -2.14 -9.73
N ILE A 125 3.23 -2.48 -9.21
CA ILE A 125 3.07 -3.28 -8.00
C ILE A 125 3.14 -4.75 -8.40
N VAL A 126 4.12 -5.48 -7.87
CA VAL A 126 4.36 -6.89 -8.17
C VAL A 126 4.09 -7.83 -7.00
N GLY A 127 3.70 -7.25 -5.86
CA GLY A 127 3.33 -7.98 -4.65
C GLY A 127 2.85 -7.06 -3.56
N GLU A 128 2.28 -7.65 -2.52
CA GLU A 128 1.98 -6.96 -1.27
C GLU A 128 2.21 -7.88 -0.08
N ASP A 129 2.44 -7.27 1.07
CA ASP A 129 2.55 -7.95 2.35
C ASP A 129 1.90 -7.11 3.45
N THR A 130 1.48 -7.75 4.54
CA THR A 130 0.86 -7.09 5.68
C THR A 130 1.65 -7.38 6.93
N VAL A 131 2.18 -6.33 7.57
CA VAL A 131 2.96 -6.44 8.80
C VAL A 131 2.17 -5.90 9.98
N LYS A 132 2.06 -6.70 11.03
CA LYS A 132 1.51 -6.26 12.31
C LYS A 132 2.46 -5.25 12.96
N VAL A 133 1.92 -4.09 13.34
CA VAL A 133 2.67 -3.05 14.05
C VAL A 133 2.50 -3.27 15.55
N GLU A 134 3.57 -3.77 16.19
CA GLU A 134 3.66 -3.92 17.63
C GLU A 134 4.85 -3.13 18.15
N HIS A 135 4.56 -2.02 18.80
CA HIS A 135 5.60 -1.19 19.39
C HIS A 135 6.05 -1.73 20.75
N CYS A 136 7.35 -1.72 20.97
CA CYS A 136 7.99 -2.11 22.23
C CYS A 136 8.79 -0.94 22.78
N LEU A 137 8.74 -0.73 24.08
CA LEU A 137 9.70 0.12 24.80
C LEU A 137 10.97 -0.68 25.02
N MET A 138 12.11 -0.13 24.61
CA MET A 138 13.40 -0.77 24.71
C MET A 138 14.47 0.19 25.20
N ALA A 139 15.47 -0.32 25.90
CA ALA A 139 16.56 0.49 26.47
C ALA A 139 17.85 -0.33 26.57
N PRO A 140 19.02 0.30 26.85
CA PRO A 140 20.28 -0.39 27.10
C PRO A 140 20.19 -1.35 28.29
N GLU A 141 21.12 -2.30 28.34
CA GLU A 141 21.26 -3.23 29.49
C GLU A 141 21.42 -2.45 30.80
N GLY A 142 20.72 -2.91 31.84
CA GLY A 142 20.70 -2.26 33.17
C GLY A 142 19.64 -1.16 33.32
N ALA A 143 18.97 -0.73 32.25
CA ALA A 143 17.84 0.19 32.33
C ALA A 143 16.59 -0.50 32.89
N THR A 144 15.78 0.24 33.62
CA THR A 144 14.47 -0.16 34.16
C THR A 144 13.46 0.95 33.89
N LEU A 145 12.16 0.69 34.07
CA LEU A 145 11.13 1.74 33.91
C LEU A 145 11.39 2.94 34.85
N ASP A 146 11.98 2.73 36.01
CA ASP A 146 12.27 3.78 36.98
C ASP A 146 13.49 4.64 36.60
N THR A 147 14.42 4.10 35.80
CA THR A 147 15.60 4.86 35.34
C THR A 147 15.32 5.74 34.15
N ILE A 148 14.26 5.43 33.36
CA ILE A 148 13.93 6.14 32.12
C ILE A 148 13.46 7.56 32.41
N THR A 149 14.03 8.52 31.69
CA THR A 149 13.62 9.93 31.69
C THR A 149 13.25 10.44 30.29
N HIS A 150 13.80 9.84 29.22
CA HIS A 150 13.57 10.26 27.84
C HIS A 150 13.16 9.07 26.97
N VAL A 151 12.11 9.25 26.17
CA VAL A 151 11.61 8.23 25.22
C VAL A 151 11.64 8.79 23.82
N TYR A 152 12.38 8.13 22.94
CA TYR A 152 12.60 8.50 21.55
C TYR A 152 11.76 7.62 20.61
N SER A 153 11.08 8.22 19.65
CA SER A 153 10.43 7.51 18.53
C SER A 153 10.04 8.49 17.43
N HIS A 154 9.63 7.98 16.28
CA HIS A 154 8.90 8.78 15.31
C HIS A 154 7.61 9.33 15.93
N GLU A 155 7.19 10.54 15.55
CA GLU A 155 5.98 11.20 16.08
C GLU A 155 4.76 10.27 16.06
N GLN A 156 4.59 9.50 14.98
CA GLN A 156 3.49 8.54 14.86
C GLN A 156 3.59 7.39 15.88
N GLY A 157 4.80 6.92 16.21
CA GLY A 157 5.04 5.89 17.22
C GLY A 157 4.72 6.38 18.62
N LEU A 158 5.11 7.62 18.94
CA LEU A 158 4.75 8.30 20.21
C LEU A 158 3.23 8.46 20.32
N PHE A 159 2.59 8.98 19.28
CA PHE A 159 1.13 9.15 19.24
C PHE A 159 0.38 7.83 19.41
N GLN A 160 0.81 6.76 18.75
CA GLN A 160 0.19 5.44 18.89
C GLN A 160 0.42 4.81 20.27
N SER A 161 1.38 5.30 21.04
CA SER A 161 1.73 4.83 22.39
C SER A 161 1.30 5.81 23.50
N ASP A 162 0.47 6.80 23.19
CA ASP A 162 0.07 7.88 24.08
C ASP A 162 -0.53 7.40 25.40
N ARG A 163 -1.37 6.36 25.38
CA ARG A 163 -2.00 5.76 26.56
C ARG A 163 -0.99 5.08 27.48
N PHE A 164 0.02 4.45 26.91
CA PHE A 164 1.13 3.86 27.68
C PHE A 164 2.01 4.98 28.27
N LEU A 165 2.38 5.96 27.46
CA LEU A 165 3.23 7.08 27.88
C LEU A 165 2.56 7.96 28.95
N ALA A 166 1.24 8.11 28.92
CA ALA A 166 0.47 8.84 29.95
C ALA A 166 0.59 8.21 31.36
N GLN A 167 0.95 6.93 31.47
CA GLN A 167 1.21 6.28 32.76
C GLN A 167 2.57 6.65 33.35
N HIS A 168 3.45 7.31 32.55
CA HIS A 168 4.79 7.73 32.91
C HIS A 168 4.99 9.23 32.64
N PRO A 169 4.28 10.12 33.37
CA PRO A 169 4.23 11.56 33.08
C PRO A 169 5.58 12.27 33.27
N ASN A 170 6.55 11.63 33.92
CA ASN A 170 7.90 12.16 34.14
C ASN A 170 8.84 11.88 32.96
N TRP A 171 8.41 11.12 31.95
CA TRP A 171 9.23 10.85 30.78
C TRP A 171 9.07 11.95 29.73
N GLU A 172 10.18 12.49 29.27
CA GLU A 172 10.21 13.41 28.14
C GLU A 172 10.08 12.62 26.84
N GLN A 173 9.08 12.96 26.02
CA GLN A 173 8.85 12.36 24.69
C GLN A 173 9.64 13.15 23.66
N VAL A 174 10.60 12.52 23.00
CA VAL A 174 11.50 13.16 22.03
C VAL A 174 11.23 12.62 20.63
N PRO A 175 10.62 13.42 19.73
CA PRO A 175 10.45 13.04 18.33
C PRO A 175 11.79 12.75 17.64
N PHE A 176 11.79 11.69 16.81
CA PHE A 176 12.97 11.26 16.05
C PHE A 176 12.58 10.96 14.59
N GLY A 177 13.55 10.93 13.67
CA GLY A 177 13.32 10.78 12.23
C GLY A 177 12.56 9.51 11.83
N ASP A 178 12.90 8.36 12.47
CA ASP A 178 12.15 7.10 12.33
C ASP A 178 12.25 6.26 13.61
N THR A 179 11.36 5.26 13.76
CA THR A 179 11.29 4.43 14.96
C THR A 179 12.56 3.57 15.15
N ALA A 180 13.09 2.97 14.09
CA ALA A 180 14.29 2.14 14.17
C ALA A 180 15.56 2.97 14.35
N GLY A 181 15.63 4.16 13.75
CA GLY A 181 16.68 5.13 13.98
C GLY A 181 16.76 5.59 15.44
N SER A 182 15.61 5.74 16.13
CA SER A 182 15.57 6.04 17.55
C SER A 182 16.18 4.91 18.40
N ALA A 183 15.87 3.66 18.07
CA ALA A 183 16.46 2.50 18.74
C ALA A 183 17.99 2.43 18.52
N LYS A 184 18.44 2.65 17.28
CA LYS A 184 19.88 2.75 16.96
C LYS A 184 20.58 3.85 17.77
N TYR A 185 19.97 5.04 17.85
CA TYR A 185 20.49 6.16 18.63
C TYR A 185 20.62 5.81 20.12
N VAL A 186 19.56 5.26 20.73
CA VAL A 186 19.56 4.84 22.14
C VAL A 186 20.64 3.80 22.41
N ALA A 187 20.79 2.80 21.53
CA ALA A 187 21.85 1.80 21.65
C ALA A 187 23.25 2.42 21.59
N GLN A 188 23.48 3.38 20.68
CA GLN A 188 24.79 4.05 20.55
C GLN A 188 25.16 4.92 21.75
N THR A 189 24.16 5.49 22.43
CA THR A 189 24.45 6.30 23.63
C THR A 189 24.83 5.45 24.85
N GLY A 190 24.28 4.22 24.95
CA GLY A 190 24.43 3.37 26.13
C GLY A 190 23.85 3.97 27.42
N ASP A 191 23.08 5.05 27.34
CA ASP A 191 22.55 5.79 28.47
C ASP A 191 21.27 5.10 28.99
N ILE A 192 21.34 4.55 30.20
CA ILE A 192 20.23 3.82 30.85
C ILE A 192 19.02 4.69 31.16
N THR A 193 19.13 6.01 31.05
CA THR A 193 17.99 6.94 31.21
C THR A 193 17.20 7.16 29.95
N LYS A 194 17.67 6.62 28.82
CA LYS A 194 17.03 6.74 27.49
C LYS A 194 16.39 5.45 27.05
N ALA A 195 15.21 5.55 26.49
CA ALA A 195 14.48 4.45 25.87
C ALA A 195 14.02 4.82 24.46
N ALA A 196 13.76 3.80 23.64
CA ALA A 196 13.13 3.97 22.33
C ALA A 196 11.82 3.18 22.27
N ILE A 197 10.86 3.68 21.48
CA ILE A 197 9.66 2.93 21.08
C ILE A 197 9.81 2.53 19.62
N CYS A 198 9.94 1.22 19.38
CA CYS A 198 10.19 0.66 18.04
C CYS A 198 9.68 -0.79 17.94
N SER A 199 9.97 -1.48 16.82
CA SER A 199 9.72 -2.91 16.63
C SER A 199 10.61 -3.79 17.51
N ALA A 200 10.13 -4.99 17.88
CA ALA A 200 10.97 -5.96 18.61
C ALA A 200 12.24 -6.35 17.84
N ARG A 201 12.18 -6.36 16.48
CA ARG A 201 13.36 -6.62 15.64
C ARG A 201 14.47 -5.58 15.82
N ALA A 202 14.11 -4.30 16.02
CA ALA A 202 15.11 -3.26 16.29
C ALA A 202 15.83 -3.51 17.61
N ALA A 203 15.15 -4.03 18.65
CA ALA A 203 15.79 -4.42 19.89
C ALA A 203 16.82 -5.52 19.68
N GLU A 204 16.47 -6.58 18.95
CA GLU A 204 17.40 -7.67 18.62
C GLU A 204 18.62 -7.16 17.82
N LEU A 205 18.37 -6.33 16.81
CA LEU A 205 19.42 -5.82 15.92
C LEU A 205 20.43 -4.92 16.63
N TYR A 206 19.94 -4.08 17.56
CA TYR A 206 20.77 -3.08 18.25
C TYR A 206 21.19 -3.50 19.65
N GLY A 207 20.86 -4.72 20.11
CA GLY A 207 21.24 -5.23 21.42
C GLY A 207 20.57 -4.49 22.58
N LEU A 208 19.32 -4.03 22.39
CA LEU A 208 18.53 -3.40 23.44
C LEU A 208 17.62 -4.41 24.14
N ASN A 209 17.41 -4.20 25.42
CA ASN A 209 16.47 -4.98 26.22
C ASN A 209 15.06 -4.40 26.07
N ILE A 210 14.07 -5.27 25.77
CA ILE A 210 12.66 -4.89 25.75
C ILE A 210 12.15 -4.79 27.18
N LEU A 211 11.80 -3.57 27.62
CA LEU A 211 11.21 -3.31 28.92
C LEU A 211 9.69 -3.50 28.94
N HIS A 212 9.01 -3.21 27.82
CA HIS A 212 7.58 -3.40 27.68
C HIS A 212 7.21 -3.72 26.22
N ARG A 213 6.29 -4.69 26.02
CA ARG A 213 5.73 -5.03 24.69
C ARG A 213 4.33 -4.47 24.54
N GLY A 214 3.97 -4.11 23.30
CA GLY A 214 2.61 -3.68 22.98
C GLY A 214 2.28 -2.30 23.57
N THR A 215 3.16 -1.31 23.41
CA THR A 215 2.91 0.06 23.88
C THR A 215 1.81 0.76 23.08
N ASN A 216 1.55 0.32 21.85
CA ASN A 216 0.53 0.91 20.99
C ASN A 216 -0.89 0.60 21.48
N HIS A 217 -1.76 1.62 21.52
CA HIS A 217 -3.14 1.52 22.03
C HIS A 217 -4.07 0.65 21.15
N ASN A 218 -3.74 0.46 19.85
CA ASN A 218 -4.45 -0.43 18.95
C ASN A 218 -3.63 -1.70 18.71
N SER A 219 -4.02 -2.81 19.34
CA SER A 219 -3.34 -4.11 19.21
C SER A 219 -3.54 -4.79 17.85
N SER A 220 -4.55 -4.35 17.07
CA SER A 220 -4.81 -4.82 15.70
C SER A 220 -4.17 -3.94 14.62
N ASN A 221 -3.28 -3.01 15.01
CA ASN A 221 -2.61 -2.12 14.08
C ASN A 221 -1.76 -2.92 13.08
N THR A 222 -2.06 -2.76 11.80
CA THR A 222 -1.34 -3.40 10.69
C THR A 222 -1.01 -2.38 9.62
N THR A 223 0.12 -2.57 8.97
CA THR A 223 0.51 -1.78 7.79
C THR A 223 0.59 -2.71 6.59
N ARG A 224 -0.08 -2.35 5.52
CA ARG A 224 0.01 -2.98 4.22
C ARG A 224 1.13 -2.34 3.42
N PHE A 225 2.04 -3.17 2.94
CA PHE A 225 3.17 -2.78 2.11
C PHE A 225 2.96 -3.28 0.69
N VAL A 226 3.40 -2.50 -0.28
CA VAL A 226 3.47 -2.90 -1.69
C VAL A 226 4.91 -3.10 -2.12
N VAL A 227 5.11 -4.13 -2.93
CA VAL A 227 6.39 -4.41 -3.60
C VAL A 227 6.33 -3.78 -4.98
N VAL A 228 7.23 -2.85 -5.25
CA VAL A 228 7.25 -2.05 -6.47
C VAL A 228 8.45 -2.41 -7.33
N SER A 229 8.24 -2.51 -8.63
CA SER A 229 9.24 -2.85 -9.66
C SER A 229 9.13 -1.89 -10.84
N PRO A 230 10.24 -1.58 -11.56
CA PRO A 230 10.17 -0.76 -12.77
C PRO A 230 9.51 -1.52 -13.94
N VAL A 231 9.41 -2.85 -13.85
CA VAL A 231 8.83 -3.71 -14.89
C VAL A 231 7.74 -4.59 -14.26
N MET A 232 6.66 -4.83 -14.99
CA MET A 232 5.57 -5.70 -14.55
C MET A 232 6.04 -7.14 -14.39
N GLU A 233 5.56 -7.81 -13.35
CA GLU A 233 5.74 -9.25 -13.13
C GLU A 233 4.36 -9.88 -12.91
N LEU A 234 4.15 -11.05 -13.50
CA LEU A 234 2.95 -11.87 -13.23
C LEU A 234 3.39 -13.08 -12.39
N ARG A 235 3.23 -12.94 -11.09
CA ARG A 235 3.59 -14.01 -10.14
C ARG A 235 2.46 -15.02 -10.01
N PRO A 236 2.75 -16.32 -9.76
CA PRO A 236 1.72 -17.32 -9.54
C PRO A 236 0.76 -16.93 -8.42
N GLY A 237 -0.52 -17.21 -8.63
CA GLY A 237 -1.57 -16.92 -7.64
C GLY A 237 -1.96 -15.43 -7.54
N ALA A 238 -1.57 -14.60 -8.52
CA ALA A 238 -2.03 -13.22 -8.62
C ALA A 238 -3.56 -13.18 -8.80
N ASP A 239 -4.23 -12.53 -7.85
CA ASP A 239 -5.70 -12.48 -7.72
C ASP A 239 -6.24 -11.06 -7.51
N LYS A 240 -5.37 -10.06 -7.45
CA LYS A 240 -5.71 -8.65 -7.29
C LYS A 240 -5.05 -7.80 -8.37
N ILE A 241 -5.81 -6.88 -8.95
CA ILE A 241 -5.33 -5.91 -9.93
C ILE A 241 -5.37 -4.53 -9.31
N GLY A 242 -4.25 -3.81 -9.41
CA GLY A 242 -4.16 -2.38 -9.14
C GLY A 242 -4.24 -1.57 -10.44
N ALA A 243 -4.97 -0.47 -10.43
CA ALA A 243 -5.08 0.44 -11.57
C ALA A 243 -5.12 1.91 -11.14
N ILE A 244 -4.66 2.79 -12.02
CA ILE A 244 -4.87 4.25 -11.93
C ILE A 244 -5.72 4.66 -13.12
N LEU A 245 -6.72 5.50 -12.88
CA LEU A 245 -7.51 6.10 -13.94
C LEU A 245 -7.87 7.57 -13.62
N SER A 246 -8.18 8.34 -14.66
CA SER A 246 -8.87 9.62 -14.54
C SER A 246 -10.18 9.57 -15.32
N LEU A 247 -11.14 10.35 -14.84
CA LEU A 247 -12.50 10.37 -15.41
C LEU A 247 -12.75 11.68 -16.16
N PRO A 248 -13.58 11.64 -17.22
CA PRO A 248 -14.14 12.87 -17.77
C PRO A 248 -14.89 13.65 -16.67
N HIS A 249 -14.74 14.98 -16.67
CA HIS A 249 -15.42 15.83 -15.69
C HIS A 249 -16.90 16.03 -16.07
N GLU A 250 -17.67 14.96 -15.93
CA GLU A 250 -19.08 14.88 -16.34
C GLU A 250 -19.92 14.19 -15.28
N VAL A 251 -21.21 14.54 -15.24
CA VAL A 251 -22.18 13.86 -14.38
C VAL A 251 -22.26 12.37 -14.73
N GLY A 252 -22.10 11.51 -13.70
CA GLY A 252 -22.22 10.06 -13.85
C GLY A 252 -20.93 9.36 -14.31
N SER A 253 -19.78 10.04 -14.47
CA SER A 253 -18.52 9.40 -14.90
C SER A 253 -18.09 8.28 -13.95
N LEU A 254 -18.11 8.53 -12.63
CA LEU A 254 -17.77 7.51 -11.63
C LEU A 254 -18.78 6.35 -11.62
N GLN A 255 -20.09 6.66 -11.71
CA GLN A 255 -21.15 5.64 -11.76
C GLN A 255 -20.95 4.72 -12.97
N ARG A 256 -20.51 5.25 -14.12
CA ARG A 256 -20.22 4.48 -15.34
C ARG A 256 -19.13 3.44 -15.09
N ILE A 257 -18.05 3.84 -14.43
CA ILE A 257 -16.96 2.93 -14.04
C ILE A 257 -17.45 1.84 -13.08
N LEU A 258 -18.20 2.22 -12.04
CA LEU A 258 -18.74 1.23 -11.09
C LEU A 258 -19.71 0.26 -11.76
N THR A 259 -20.45 0.71 -12.78
CA THR A 259 -21.30 -0.16 -13.60
C THR A 259 -20.49 -1.22 -14.37
N ILE A 260 -19.33 -0.86 -14.93
CA ILE A 260 -18.43 -1.82 -15.60
C ILE A 260 -17.98 -2.90 -14.62
N PHE A 261 -17.57 -2.52 -13.41
CA PHE A 261 -17.21 -3.48 -12.35
C PHE A 261 -18.36 -4.44 -12.04
N LEU A 262 -19.60 -3.92 -11.93
CA LEU A 262 -20.80 -4.73 -11.69
C LEU A 262 -21.05 -5.72 -12.83
N LEU A 263 -21.06 -5.25 -14.09
CA LEU A 263 -21.37 -6.06 -15.26
C LEU A 263 -20.35 -7.18 -15.51
N HIS A 264 -19.07 -6.91 -15.21
CA HIS A 264 -17.99 -7.90 -15.32
C HIS A 264 -17.78 -8.69 -14.02
N LYS A 265 -18.63 -8.51 -12.99
CA LYS A 265 -18.58 -9.20 -11.70
C LYS A 265 -17.21 -9.06 -11.02
N LEU A 266 -16.59 -7.90 -11.14
CA LEU A 266 -15.31 -7.57 -10.53
C LEU A 266 -15.55 -6.98 -9.15
N ASN A 267 -15.01 -7.62 -8.10
CA ASN A 267 -15.12 -7.11 -6.74
C ASN A 267 -14.11 -5.97 -6.52
N LEU A 268 -14.64 -4.73 -6.40
CA LEU A 268 -13.85 -3.54 -6.11
C LEU A 268 -13.49 -3.53 -4.62
N MET A 269 -12.19 -3.64 -4.32
CA MET A 269 -11.64 -3.70 -2.97
C MET A 269 -11.31 -2.32 -2.40
N LYS A 270 -10.84 -1.41 -3.27
CA LYS A 270 -10.41 -0.07 -2.88
C LYS A 270 -10.64 0.92 -4.01
N ILE A 271 -11.04 2.11 -3.59
CA ILE A 271 -11.05 3.31 -4.42
C ILE A 271 -10.46 4.47 -3.60
N GLU A 272 -9.43 5.10 -4.11
CA GLU A 272 -8.75 6.23 -3.48
C GLU A 272 -8.58 7.35 -4.50
N SER A 273 -9.07 8.55 -4.21
CA SER A 273 -8.92 9.70 -5.11
C SER A 273 -7.76 10.60 -4.68
N ARG A 274 -6.98 11.08 -5.64
CA ARG A 274 -5.89 12.05 -5.44
C ARG A 274 -5.99 13.17 -6.46
N PRO A 275 -5.74 14.43 -6.06
CA PRO A 275 -5.62 15.52 -7.03
C PRO A 275 -4.57 15.19 -8.09
N MET A 276 -4.85 15.50 -9.34
CA MET A 276 -3.89 15.35 -10.43
C MET A 276 -2.85 16.47 -10.37
N PRO A 277 -1.54 16.16 -10.30
CA PRO A 277 -0.50 17.18 -10.29
C PRO A 277 -0.60 18.10 -11.51
N GLY A 278 -0.55 19.41 -11.26
CA GLY A 278 -0.59 20.44 -12.32
C GLY A 278 -1.94 20.66 -12.98
N ARG A 279 -3.02 20.02 -12.52
CA ARG A 279 -4.38 20.21 -13.04
C ARG A 279 -5.37 20.47 -11.91
N SER A 280 -5.89 21.68 -11.83
CA SER A 280 -6.86 22.06 -10.81
C SER A 280 -8.19 21.31 -11.03
N TRP A 281 -8.72 20.72 -9.95
CA TRP A 281 -10.02 20.03 -9.92
C TRP A 281 -10.12 18.74 -10.76
N GLU A 282 -8.99 18.23 -11.30
CA GLU A 282 -8.90 16.90 -11.88
C GLU A 282 -8.33 15.90 -10.85
N TYR A 283 -8.80 14.65 -10.90
CA TYR A 283 -8.44 13.62 -9.94
C TYR A 283 -7.94 12.36 -10.64
N LEU A 284 -6.92 11.75 -10.04
CA LEU A 284 -6.54 10.36 -10.29
C LEU A 284 -7.26 9.46 -9.28
N PHE A 285 -7.85 8.39 -9.78
CA PHE A 285 -8.45 7.35 -8.96
C PHE A 285 -7.55 6.12 -8.98
N PHE A 286 -7.14 5.68 -7.81
CA PHE A 286 -6.43 4.44 -7.59
C PHE A 286 -7.45 3.39 -7.20
N LEU A 287 -7.53 2.32 -7.97
CA LEU A 287 -8.46 1.22 -7.77
C LEU A 287 -7.69 -0.06 -7.49
N GLU A 288 -8.22 -0.88 -6.59
CA GLU A 288 -7.80 -2.27 -6.42
C GLU A 288 -9.04 -3.15 -6.51
N PHE A 289 -8.99 -4.20 -7.30
CA PHE A 289 -10.10 -5.12 -7.49
C PHE A 289 -9.62 -6.55 -7.69
N MET A 290 -10.47 -7.50 -7.32
CA MET A 290 -10.17 -8.92 -7.49
C MET A 290 -10.21 -9.31 -8.95
N GLY A 291 -9.22 -10.09 -9.38
CA GLY A 291 -9.13 -10.59 -10.74
C GLY A 291 -7.71 -10.95 -11.16
N SER A 292 -7.61 -11.56 -12.32
CA SER A 292 -6.35 -11.86 -13.00
C SER A 292 -6.34 -11.20 -14.37
N LEU A 293 -5.22 -10.57 -14.74
CA LEU A 293 -5.04 -9.98 -16.08
C LEU A 293 -5.12 -11.01 -17.22
N THR A 294 -4.88 -12.29 -16.89
CA THR A 294 -5.03 -13.42 -17.83
C THR A 294 -6.35 -14.16 -17.67
N GLY A 295 -7.25 -13.67 -16.82
CA GLY A 295 -8.56 -14.27 -16.56
C GLY A 295 -9.54 -14.06 -17.71
N ALA A 296 -10.51 -14.98 -17.83
CA ALA A 296 -11.58 -14.87 -18.83
C ALA A 296 -12.41 -13.60 -18.60
N GLY A 297 -12.72 -12.85 -19.66
CA GLY A 297 -13.51 -11.63 -19.61
C GLY A 297 -12.77 -10.37 -19.15
N MET A 298 -11.51 -10.49 -18.67
CA MET A 298 -10.74 -9.34 -18.21
C MET A 298 -10.36 -8.40 -19.35
N ASP A 299 -10.08 -8.94 -20.53
CA ASP A 299 -9.72 -8.15 -21.71
C ASP A 299 -10.88 -7.22 -22.14
N GLU A 300 -12.10 -7.73 -22.11
CA GLU A 300 -13.32 -6.96 -22.37
C GLU A 300 -13.54 -5.88 -21.32
N ALA A 301 -13.40 -6.23 -20.05
CA ALA A 301 -13.51 -5.26 -18.94
C ALA A 301 -12.50 -4.12 -19.07
N LEU A 302 -11.24 -4.42 -19.39
CA LEU A 302 -10.20 -3.41 -19.59
C LEU A 302 -10.46 -2.52 -20.80
N LYS A 303 -11.03 -3.06 -21.88
CA LYS A 303 -11.45 -2.26 -23.05
C LYS A 303 -12.55 -1.27 -22.65
N GLU A 304 -13.58 -1.74 -21.96
CA GLU A 304 -14.70 -0.89 -21.53
C GLU A 304 -14.24 0.19 -20.54
N LEU A 305 -13.37 -0.17 -19.58
CA LEU A 305 -12.74 0.79 -18.66
C LEU A 305 -11.95 1.85 -19.42
N ALA A 306 -11.12 1.43 -20.39
CA ALA A 306 -10.30 2.36 -21.18
C ALA A 306 -11.15 3.32 -22.03
N GLN A 307 -12.29 2.87 -22.55
CA GLN A 307 -13.22 3.69 -23.32
C GLN A 307 -13.98 4.70 -22.44
N SER A 308 -14.18 4.38 -21.17
CA SER A 308 -14.94 5.19 -20.20
C SER A 308 -14.06 6.13 -19.36
N THR A 309 -12.74 6.14 -19.58
CA THR A 309 -11.77 6.92 -18.83
C THR A 309 -10.97 7.85 -19.72
N SER A 310 -10.55 9.02 -19.20
CA SER A 310 -9.61 9.91 -19.89
C SER A 310 -8.16 9.38 -19.83
N TYR A 311 -7.86 8.59 -18.81
CA TYR A 311 -6.57 7.93 -18.61
C TYR A 311 -6.81 6.60 -17.90
N LEU A 312 -6.13 5.56 -18.35
CA LEU A 312 -6.09 4.25 -17.68
C LEU A 312 -4.68 3.69 -17.73
N ARG A 313 -4.21 3.20 -16.60
CA ARG A 313 -2.94 2.47 -16.46
C ARG A 313 -3.11 1.36 -15.43
N ILE A 314 -2.67 0.15 -15.76
CA ILE A 314 -2.56 -0.94 -14.80
C ILE A 314 -1.30 -0.71 -13.96
N LEU A 315 -1.44 -0.75 -12.64
CA LEU A 315 -0.35 -0.72 -11.68
C LEU A 315 0.29 -2.09 -11.50
N GLY A 316 -0.47 -3.16 -11.66
CA GLY A 316 0.03 -4.52 -11.53
C GLY A 316 -1.08 -5.54 -11.31
N ASN A 317 -0.67 -6.82 -11.36
CA ASN A 317 -1.48 -7.97 -10.94
C ASN A 317 -0.65 -8.80 -9.97
N PHE A 318 -1.11 -8.89 -8.74
CA PHE A 318 -0.36 -9.46 -7.63
C PHE A 318 -1.28 -10.25 -6.70
N LYS A 319 -0.68 -11.07 -5.84
CA LYS A 319 -1.43 -11.83 -4.85
C LYS A 319 -1.86 -10.92 -3.71
N SER A 320 -3.14 -10.97 -3.33
CA SER A 320 -3.65 -10.26 -2.15
C SER A 320 -3.04 -10.82 -0.87
N SER A 321 -2.55 -9.94 0.01
CA SER A 321 -2.15 -10.29 1.38
C SER A 321 -3.34 -10.28 2.35
N ILE A 322 -4.47 -9.70 1.94
CA ILE A 322 -5.70 -9.64 2.74
C ILE A 322 -6.56 -10.84 2.37
N LEU A 323 -6.78 -11.75 3.32
CA LEU A 323 -7.76 -12.82 3.16
C LEU A 323 -9.16 -12.21 3.25
N ILE A 324 -9.93 -12.32 2.17
CA ILE A 324 -11.35 -12.02 2.18
C ILE A 324 -12.07 -13.28 2.62
N SER A 325 -12.64 -13.23 3.81
CA SER A 325 -13.50 -14.31 4.35
C SER A 325 -14.87 -14.29 3.69
#